data_8d167e17e07c380852773c35a98bd589
#
_entry.id   8d167e17e07c380852773c35a98bd589
#
_cell.length_a   1.000
_cell.length_b   1.000
_cell.length_c   1.000
_cell.angle_alpha   90.00
_cell.angle_beta   90.00
_cell.angle_gamma   90.00
#
_symmetry.space_group_name_H-M   'P 1'
#
loop_
_entity.id
_entity.type
_entity.pdbx_description
1 polymer ?
#
loop_
_entity_poly.entity_id
_entity_poly.type
_entity_poly.pdbx_seq_one_letter_code
_entity_poly.pdbx_strand_id
1 'polypeptide(L)'
;CDPRLPGYLSHSVKEAYRVLHDLINANPVLKNKEMRYAYGHIRKALVDTSIRIVLENSDIPCKIERKAVSSIKNGYEHTMLEVKGAIISPSVTRNKKALPKKALHRSTNSIKNAQFDLFHTVEDLNEKYDENTPPYMLLTYGDKNYQLQYVELGLPDISSERWIEKVDITQSLVLVTDK
;
A
#
# COMPACT_ATOMS: atom_id res chain seq x y z
N CYS A 1 -5.12 -12.81 8.27
CA CYS A 1 -4.03 -11.84 8.54
C CYS A 1 -3.82 -11.66 10.03
N ASP A 2 -2.61 -11.29 10.46
CA ASP A 2 -2.31 -10.93 11.85
C ASP A 2 -3.13 -9.68 12.25
N PRO A 3 -3.88 -9.69 13.38
CA PRO A 3 -4.72 -8.57 13.80
C PRO A 3 -3.93 -7.30 14.15
N ARG A 4 -2.62 -7.40 14.40
CA ARG A 4 -1.73 -6.26 14.67
C ARG A 4 -1.30 -5.53 13.40
N LEU A 5 -1.36 -6.20 12.24
CA LEU A 5 -0.86 -5.67 10.97
C LEU A 5 -1.43 -4.30 10.61
N PRO A 6 -2.74 -4.02 10.75
CA PRO A 6 -3.29 -2.70 10.46
C PRO A 6 -2.63 -1.57 11.27
N GLY A 7 -2.32 -1.82 12.55
CA GLY A 7 -1.62 -0.87 13.41
C GLY A 7 -0.21 -0.58 12.92
N TYR A 8 0.56 -1.61 12.58
CA TYR A 8 1.92 -1.44 12.04
C TYR A 8 1.93 -0.72 10.70
N LEU A 9 0.99 -1.03 9.79
CA LEU A 9 0.87 -0.35 8.51
C LEU A 9 0.49 1.14 8.68
N SER A 10 -0.49 1.41 9.54
CA SER A 10 -0.87 2.80 9.87
C SER A 10 0.30 3.58 10.45
N HIS A 11 1.01 2.98 11.41
CA HIS A 11 2.20 3.59 12.02
C HIS A 11 3.29 3.87 10.99
N SER A 12 3.59 2.93 10.10
CA SER A 12 4.59 3.09 9.04
C SER A 12 4.29 4.29 8.15
N VAL A 13 3.03 4.46 7.76
CA VAL A 13 2.63 5.59 6.92
C VAL A 13 2.73 6.91 7.69
N LYS A 14 2.27 6.96 8.95
CA LYS A 14 2.39 8.14 9.82
C LYS A 14 3.84 8.56 10.00
N GLU A 15 4.72 7.60 10.26
CA GLU A 15 6.15 7.85 10.43
C GLU A 15 6.78 8.40 9.16
N ALA A 16 6.44 7.86 7.99
CA ALA A 16 6.91 8.38 6.71
C ALA A 16 6.53 9.86 6.50
N TYR A 17 5.32 10.25 6.86
CA TYR A 17 4.87 11.64 6.77
C TYR A 17 5.55 12.54 7.80
N ARG A 18 5.81 12.04 9.02
CA ARG A 18 6.59 12.77 10.02
C ARG A 18 7.99 13.05 9.51
N VAL A 19 8.68 12.02 9.01
CA VAL A 19 10.03 12.16 8.45
C VAL A 19 10.05 13.10 7.24
N LEU A 20 9.04 13.04 6.37
CA LEU A 20 8.91 13.97 5.23
C LEU A 20 8.84 15.43 5.72
N HIS A 21 8.01 15.68 6.73
CA HIS A 21 7.85 17.02 7.29
C HIS A 21 9.16 17.53 7.92
N ASP A 22 9.82 16.67 8.70
CA ASP A 22 11.09 17.02 9.34
C ASP A 22 12.19 17.29 8.29
N LEU A 23 12.25 16.48 7.24
CA LEU A 23 13.20 16.64 6.13
C LEU A 23 13.00 17.98 5.41
N ILE A 24 11.76 18.36 5.11
CA ILE A 24 11.42 19.63 4.47
C ILE A 24 11.81 20.80 5.39
N ASN A 25 11.53 20.69 6.68
CA ASN A 25 11.80 21.76 7.64
C ASN A 25 13.30 21.95 7.90
N ALA A 26 14.04 20.86 7.93
CA ALA A 26 15.48 20.90 8.19
C ALA A 26 16.30 21.36 6.97
N ASN A 27 15.75 21.27 5.75
CA ASN A 27 16.49 21.56 4.53
C ASN A 27 15.93 22.78 3.77
N PRO A 28 16.66 23.93 3.79
CA PRO A 28 16.22 25.14 3.09
C PRO A 28 15.97 24.97 1.59
N VAL A 29 16.75 24.08 0.93
CA VAL A 29 16.58 23.82 -0.51
C VAL A 29 15.23 23.20 -0.79
N LEU A 30 14.77 22.27 0.07
CA LEU A 30 13.47 21.62 -0.10
C LEU A 30 12.29 22.58 0.10
N LYS A 31 12.49 23.71 0.78
CA LYS A 31 11.42 24.74 0.95
C LYS A 31 11.13 25.52 -0.31
N ASN A 32 12.02 25.47 -1.31
CA ASN A 32 11.82 26.17 -2.57
C ASN A 32 10.61 25.60 -3.34
N LYS A 33 9.90 26.50 -4.02
CA LYS A 33 8.66 26.15 -4.74
C LYS A 33 8.89 25.07 -5.80
N GLU A 34 10.04 25.12 -6.47
CA GLU A 34 10.45 24.20 -7.52
C GLU A 34 10.64 22.77 -6.97
N MET A 35 11.06 22.63 -5.72
CA MET A 35 11.29 21.33 -5.08
C MET A 35 10.00 20.59 -4.72
N ARG A 36 8.86 21.26 -4.74
CA ARG A 36 7.57 20.63 -4.42
C ARG A 36 7.20 19.48 -5.35
N TYR A 37 7.71 19.49 -6.59
CA TYR A 37 7.53 18.38 -7.52
C TYR A 37 8.17 17.09 -7.04
N ALA A 38 9.26 17.18 -6.27
CA ALA A 38 9.96 16.01 -5.73
C ALA A 38 9.24 15.36 -4.53
N TYR A 39 8.39 16.10 -3.83
CA TYR A 39 7.76 15.62 -2.58
C TYR A 39 6.94 14.35 -2.77
N GLY A 40 6.27 14.19 -3.91
CA GLY A 40 5.50 12.99 -4.21
C GLY A 40 6.40 11.74 -4.28
N HIS A 41 7.58 11.87 -4.88
CA HIS A 41 8.55 10.79 -4.99
C HIS A 41 9.22 10.51 -3.64
N ILE A 42 9.63 11.54 -2.91
CA ILE A 42 10.22 11.41 -1.57
C ILE A 42 9.22 10.73 -0.63
N ARG A 43 7.98 11.19 -0.59
CA ARG A 43 6.90 10.59 0.20
C ARG A 43 6.75 9.10 -0.10
N LYS A 44 6.66 8.73 -1.38
CA LYS A 44 6.53 7.33 -1.78
C LYS A 44 7.71 6.50 -1.27
N ALA A 45 8.93 6.97 -1.48
CA ALA A 45 10.14 6.29 -1.02
C ALA A 45 10.15 6.15 0.51
N LEU A 46 9.75 7.19 1.24
CA LEU A 46 9.65 7.15 2.70
C LEU A 46 8.60 6.15 3.18
N VAL A 47 7.41 6.09 2.55
CA VAL A 47 6.37 5.10 2.90
C VAL A 47 6.88 3.69 2.67
N ASP A 48 7.46 3.41 1.50
CA ASP A 48 8.02 2.10 1.17
C ASP A 48 9.12 1.69 2.17
N THR A 49 10.00 2.63 2.54
CA THR A 49 11.08 2.41 3.50
C THR A 49 10.55 2.20 4.92
N SER A 50 9.60 3.03 5.37
CA SER A 50 9.03 2.91 6.71
C SER A 50 8.28 1.60 6.90
N ILE A 51 7.49 1.16 5.90
CA ILE A 51 6.83 -0.15 5.93
C ILE A 51 7.87 -1.26 6.15
N ARG A 52 8.97 -1.23 5.38
CA ARG A 52 10.03 -2.23 5.53
C ARG A 52 10.64 -2.20 6.92
N ILE A 53 11.11 -1.05 7.38
CA ILE A 53 11.77 -0.91 8.68
C ILE A 53 10.85 -1.35 9.83
N VAL A 54 9.60 -0.88 9.82
CA VAL A 54 8.65 -1.18 10.90
C VAL A 54 8.29 -2.67 10.95
N LEU A 55 8.09 -3.30 9.79
CA LEU A 55 7.72 -4.71 9.75
C LEU A 55 8.92 -5.64 9.97
N GLU A 56 10.13 -5.31 9.49
CA GLU A 56 11.35 -6.05 9.79
C GLU A 56 11.67 -6.05 11.30
N ASN A 57 11.30 -4.98 12.02
CA ASN A 57 11.45 -4.90 13.47
C ASN A 57 10.24 -5.42 14.25
N SER A 58 9.22 -5.95 13.58
CA SER A 58 8.04 -6.56 14.18
C SER A 58 8.17 -8.08 14.22
N ASP A 59 7.34 -8.73 15.07
CA ASP A 59 7.22 -10.20 15.09
C ASP A 59 6.26 -10.73 14.01
N ILE A 60 5.79 -9.88 13.08
CA ILE A 60 4.86 -10.31 12.04
C ILE A 60 5.63 -10.99 10.90
N PRO A 61 5.38 -12.26 10.63
CA PRO A 61 6.00 -12.94 9.50
C PRO A 61 5.54 -12.28 8.19
N CYS A 62 6.48 -11.66 7.49
CA CYS A 62 6.20 -11.00 6.21
C CYS A 62 7.41 -11.08 5.29
N LYS A 63 7.14 -11.00 3.97
CA LYS A 63 8.16 -10.87 2.94
C LYS A 63 7.91 -9.57 2.19
N ILE A 64 8.91 -8.72 2.13
CA ILE A 64 8.83 -7.43 1.44
C ILE A 64 9.74 -7.45 0.24
N GLU A 65 9.17 -7.28 -0.94
CA GLU A 65 9.91 -7.30 -2.20
C GLU A 65 9.64 -6.03 -3.00
N ARG A 66 10.65 -5.63 -3.77
CA ARG A 66 10.49 -4.65 -4.85
C ARG A 66 10.40 -5.42 -6.16
N LYS A 67 9.25 -5.33 -6.81
CA LYS A 67 9.01 -6.00 -8.09
C LYS A 67 9.00 -4.99 -9.23
N ALA A 68 9.78 -5.26 -10.26
CA ALA A 68 9.75 -4.49 -11.49
C ALA A 68 8.42 -4.72 -12.23
N VAL A 69 7.85 -3.65 -12.81
CA VAL A 69 6.60 -3.74 -13.59
C VAL A 69 6.85 -4.34 -14.98
N SER A 70 8.08 -4.24 -15.49
CA SER A 70 8.46 -4.79 -16.79
C SER A 70 9.91 -5.28 -16.76
N SER A 71 10.26 -6.12 -17.74
CA SER A 71 11.63 -6.60 -17.99
C SER A 71 12.59 -5.51 -18.51
N ILE A 72 12.09 -4.29 -18.73
CA ILE A 72 12.92 -3.18 -19.23
C ILE A 72 13.84 -2.71 -18.09
N LYS A 73 15.15 -2.71 -18.32
CA LYS A 73 16.14 -2.07 -17.45
C LYS A 73 15.69 -0.62 -17.20
N ASN A 74 15.61 -0.19 -15.95
CA ASN A 74 15.04 1.07 -15.48
C ASN A 74 13.50 1.11 -15.41
N GLY A 75 12.82 -0.03 -15.45
CA GLY A 75 11.39 -0.13 -15.21
C GLY A 75 11.00 0.37 -13.81
N TYR A 76 9.81 0.92 -13.73
CA TYR A 76 9.23 1.32 -12.45
C TYR A 76 9.08 0.10 -11.53
N GLU A 77 9.63 0.20 -10.33
CA GLU A 77 9.47 -0.81 -9.28
C GLU A 77 8.37 -0.43 -8.30
N HIS A 78 7.67 -1.42 -7.79
CA HIS A 78 6.67 -1.25 -6.76
C HIS A 78 6.93 -2.20 -5.60
N THR A 79 6.58 -1.75 -4.41
CA THR A 79 6.69 -2.54 -3.19
C THR A 79 5.52 -3.50 -3.09
N MET A 80 5.81 -4.76 -2.81
CA MET A 80 4.85 -5.79 -2.48
C MET A 80 5.19 -6.38 -1.12
N LEU A 81 4.19 -6.45 -0.27
CA LEU A 81 4.24 -7.06 1.05
C LEU A 81 3.42 -8.35 1.00
N GLU A 82 4.05 -9.48 1.20
CA GLU A 82 3.40 -10.79 1.35
C GLU A 82 3.33 -11.13 2.83
N VAL A 83 2.12 -11.25 3.35
CA VAL A 83 1.83 -11.68 4.73
C VAL A 83 0.98 -12.94 4.70
N LYS A 84 0.87 -13.63 5.83
CA LYS A 84 -0.05 -14.77 5.94
C LYS A 84 -1.49 -14.31 5.63
N GLY A 85 -2.01 -14.75 4.50
CA GLY A 85 -3.39 -14.50 4.08
C GLY A 85 -3.63 -13.21 3.29
N ALA A 86 -2.59 -12.48 2.85
CA ALA A 86 -2.77 -11.35 1.93
C ALA A 86 -1.47 -10.95 1.21
N ILE A 87 -1.65 -10.33 0.05
CA ILE A 87 -0.60 -9.59 -0.67
C ILE A 87 -1.00 -8.12 -0.67
N ILE A 88 -0.13 -7.23 -0.22
CA ILE A 88 -0.46 -5.81 -0.04
C ILE A 88 0.51 -4.94 -0.83
N SER A 89 0.00 -3.93 -1.52
CA SER A 89 0.82 -2.89 -2.17
C SER A 89 0.43 -1.49 -1.70
N PRO A 90 1.39 -0.65 -1.31
CA PRO A 90 1.12 0.74 -0.94
C PRO A 90 0.84 1.60 -2.17
N SER A 91 -0.13 2.49 -2.06
CA SER A 91 -0.51 3.42 -3.13
C SER A 91 -1.11 4.71 -2.59
N VAL A 92 -0.71 5.85 -3.15
CA VAL A 92 -1.35 7.13 -2.84
C VAL A 92 -2.65 7.28 -3.61
N THR A 93 -3.67 7.88 -2.98
CA THR A 93 -4.94 8.21 -3.61
C THR A 93 -5.29 9.68 -3.36
N ARG A 94 -6.15 10.25 -4.22
CA ARG A 94 -6.55 11.65 -4.12
C ARG A 94 -7.54 11.91 -2.98
N ASN A 95 -8.36 10.93 -2.68
CA ASN A 95 -9.34 10.97 -1.60
C ASN A 95 -9.69 9.55 -1.18
N LYS A 96 -10.42 9.42 -0.06
CA LYS A 96 -10.83 8.14 0.52
C LYS A 96 -11.64 7.24 -0.43
N LYS A 97 -12.41 7.81 -1.34
CA LYS A 97 -13.28 7.03 -2.26
C LYS A 97 -12.54 6.54 -3.50
N ALA A 98 -11.47 7.24 -3.88
CA ALA A 98 -10.75 6.96 -5.12
C ALA A 98 -9.91 5.68 -5.03
N LEU A 99 -9.88 4.95 -6.13
CA LEU A 99 -8.85 3.96 -6.39
C LEU A 99 -7.56 4.65 -6.88
N PRO A 100 -6.39 4.04 -6.65
CA PRO A 100 -5.16 4.52 -7.26
C PRO A 100 -5.25 4.56 -8.78
N LYS A 101 -4.46 5.42 -9.42
CA LYS A 101 -4.37 5.44 -10.90
C LYS A 101 -4.08 4.04 -11.43
N LYS A 102 -4.72 3.67 -12.54
CA LYS A 102 -4.48 2.37 -13.18
C LYS A 102 -2.99 2.16 -13.44
N ALA A 103 -2.51 0.97 -13.15
CA ALA A 103 -1.14 0.53 -13.43
C ALA A 103 -1.15 -0.98 -13.68
N LEU A 104 -0.33 -1.43 -14.62
CA LEU A 104 -0.28 -2.83 -15.04
C LEU A 104 -0.14 -3.79 -13.85
N HIS A 105 0.81 -3.54 -12.96
CA HIS A 105 1.02 -4.41 -11.78
C HIS A 105 -0.21 -4.51 -10.86
N ARG A 106 -1.01 -3.44 -10.72
CA ARG A 106 -2.24 -3.48 -9.92
C ARG A 106 -3.31 -4.31 -10.63
N SER A 107 -3.55 -4.05 -11.91
CA SER A 107 -4.53 -4.82 -12.69
C SER A 107 -4.18 -6.31 -12.72
N THR A 108 -2.91 -6.66 -12.93
CA THR A 108 -2.47 -8.07 -12.92
C THR A 108 -2.66 -8.73 -11.55
N ASN A 109 -2.39 -8.02 -10.45
CA ASN A 109 -2.56 -8.59 -9.11
C ASN A 109 -4.03 -8.63 -8.66
N SER A 110 -4.86 -7.68 -9.10
CA SER A 110 -6.28 -7.65 -8.75
C SER A 110 -7.08 -8.86 -9.28
N ILE A 111 -6.57 -9.54 -10.31
CA ILE A 111 -7.16 -10.79 -10.80
C ILE A 111 -7.24 -11.86 -9.69
N LYS A 112 -6.33 -11.83 -8.72
CA LYS A 112 -6.36 -12.73 -7.55
C LYS A 112 -7.62 -12.55 -6.68
N ASN A 113 -8.30 -11.42 -6.82
CA ASN A 113 -9.52 -11.12 -6.07
C ASN A 113 -10.79 -11.66 -6.73
N ALA A 114 -10.68 -12.37 -7.84
CA ALA A 114 -11.83 -12.92 -8.56
C ALA A 114 -12.74 -13.77 -7.67
N GLN A 115 -12.17 -14.53 -6.74
CA GLN A 115 -12.91 -15.32 -5.75
C GLN A 115 -13.82 -14.49 -4.82
N PHE A 116 -13.60 -13.19 -4.71
CA PHE A 116 -14.40 -12.28 -3.88
C PHE A 116 -15.35 -11.41 -4.73
N ASP A 117 -15.30 -11.50 -6.04
CA ASP A 117 -16.13 -10.70 -6.92
C ASP A 117 -17.40 -11.48 -7.31
N LEU A 118 -18.52 -11.12 -6.66
CA LEU A 118 -19.83 -11.76 -6.87
C LEU A 118 -20.40 -11.60 -8.29
N PHE A 119 -19.78 -10.81 -9.14
CA PHE A 119 -20.23 -10.55 -10.52
C PHE A 119 -19.48 -11.35 -11.58
N HIS A 120 -18.50 -12.15 -11.17
CA HIS A 120 -17.76 -13.05 -12.06
C HIS A 120 -18.08 -14.49 -11.69
N THR A 121 -18.48 -15.27 -12.67
CA THR A 121 -18.70 -16.71 -12.49
C THR A 121 -17.37 -17.44 -12.41
N VAL A 122 -17.35 -18.59 -11.74
CA VAL A 122 -16.16 -19.44 -11.59
C VAL A 122 -15.60 -19.88 -12.95
N GLU A 123 -16.42 -19.87 -13.99
CA GLU A 123 -16.07 -20.21 -15.37
C GLU A 123 -15.18 -19.15 -16.04
N ASP A 124 -15.20 -17.90 -15.56
CA ASP A 124 -14.29 -16.82 -16.01
C ASP A 124 -12.93 -16.86 -15.35
N LEU A 125 -12.76 -17.72 -14.35
CA LEU A 125 -11.51 -17.91 -13.64
C LEU A 125 -10.66 -18.95 -14.39
N ASN A 126 -9.62 -18.51 -15.04
CA ASN A 126 -8.56 -19.43 -15.44
C ASN A 126 -8.13 -20.25 -14.22
N GLU A 127 -7.92 -21.55 -14.36
CA GLU A 127 -7.50 -22.53 -13.34
C GLU A 127 -6.29 -22.11 -12.47
N LYS A 128 -5.76 -20.92 -12.70
CA LYS A 128 -4.56 -20.37 -12.07
C LYS A 128 -4.77 -19.81 -10.65
N TYR A 129 -6.00 -19.49 -10.26
CA TYR A 129 -6.31 -18.86 -8.97
C TYR A 129 -7.43 -19.64 -8.28
N ASP A 130 -7.08 -20.33 -7.21
CA ASP A 130 -7.97 -21.13 -6.38
C ASP A 130 -8.30 -20.43 -5.04
N GLU A 131 -9.11 -21.05 -4.21
CA GLU A 131 -9.51 -20.59 -2.88
C GLU A 131 -8.32 -20.32 -1.94
N ASN A 132 -7.14 -20.92 -2.23
CA ASN A 132 -5.93 -20.75 -1.45
C ASN A 132 -5.08 -19.56 -1.89
N THR A 133 -5.43 -18.92 -3.01
CA THR A 133 -4.69 -17.75 -3.50
C THR A 133 -4.94 -16.57 -2.57
N PRO A 134 -3.89 -15.99 -1.93
CA PRO A 134 -4.10 -14.88 -1.02
C PRO A 134 -4.62 -13.65 -1.78
N PRO A 135 -5.64 -12.95 -1.23
CA PRO A 135 -6.19 -11.75 -1.83
C PRO A 135 -5.13 -10.66 -2.00
N TYR A 136 -5.29 -9.88 -3.05
CA TYR A 136 -4.50 -8.70 -3.29
C TYR A 136 -5.19 -7.47 -2.70
N MET A 137 -4.53 -6.80 -1.77
CA MET A 137 -5.04 -5.62 -1.08
C MET A 137 -4.20 -4.39 -1.42
N LEU A 138 -4.80 -3.23 -1.33
CA LEU A 138 -4.13 -1.95 -1.45
C LEU A 138 -4.08 -1.25 -0.09
N LEU A 139 -2.87 -0.90 0.35
CA LEU A 139 -2.67 0.06 1.41
C LEU A 139 -2.73 1.46 0.80
N THR A 140 -3.87 2.12 0.93
CA THR A 140 -4.05 3.46 0.39
C THR A 140 -3.88 4.53 1.45
N TYR A 141 -3.29 5.63 1.05
CA TYR A 141 -3.10 6.79 1.90
C TYR A 141 -3.22 8.07 1.09
N GLY A 142 -3.60 9.13 1.76
CA GLY A 142 -3.72 10.43 1.13
C GLY A 142 -3.48 11.56 2.09
N ASP A 143 -3.13 12.71 1.52
CA ASP A 143 -2.80 13.89 2.27
C ASP A 143 -3.48 15.15 1.71
N LYS A 144 -3.47 16.18 2.53
CA LYS A 144 -3.74 17.55 2.12
C LYS A 144 -2.54 18.41 2.51
N ASN A 145 -1.91 19.05 1.53
CA ASN A 145 -0.69 19.82 1.75
C ASN A 145 0.42 19.04 2.47
N TYR A 146 0.61 17.77 2.09
CA TYR A 146 1.57 16.83 2.70
C TYR A 146 1.32 16.49 4.16
N GLN A 147 0.13 16.79 4.68
CA GLN A 147 -0.34 16.34 5.98
C GLN A 147 -1.26 15.14 5.78
N LEU A 148 -0.87 14.00 6.34
CA LEU A 148 -1.62 12.76 6.25
C LEU A 148 -3.07 12.95 6.72
N GLN A 149 -4.02 12.51 5.91
CA GLN A 149 -5.45 12.61 6.21
C GLN A 149 -6.07 11.25 6.54
N TYR A 150 -5.59 10.19 5.90
CA TYR A 150 -6.11 8.84 6.07
C TYR A 150 -5.12 7.78 5.63
N VAL A 151 -5.30 6.60 6.21
CA VAL A 151 -4.67 5.34 5.82
C VAL A 151 -5.76 4.29 5.78
N GLU A 152 -5.86 3.55 4.68
CA GLU A 152 -6.92 2.55 4.49
C GLU A 152 -6.34 1.28 3.89
N LEU A 153 -6.91 0.14 4.26
CA LEU A 153 -6.73 -1.14 3.59
C LEU A 153 -7.97 -1.44 2.77
N GLY A 154 -7.81 -1.75 1.49
CA GLY A 154 -8.92 -2.05 0.63
C GLY A 154 -8.66 -3.22 -0.30
N LEU A 155 -9.73 -3.95 -0.60
CA LEU A 155 -9.78 -5.04 -1.55
C LEU A 155 -10.37 -4.49 -2.85
N PRO A 156 -9.56 -4.24 -3.90
CA PRO A 156 -10.09 -3.82 -5.20
C PRO A 156 -10.75 -5.00 -5.91
N ASP A 157 -11.71 -4.72 -6.78
CA ASP A 157 -12.25 -5.71 -7.70
C ASP A 157 -11.20 -6.13 -8.76
N ILE A 158 -11.52 -7.15 -9.54
CA ILE A 158 -10.60 -7.69 -10.57
C ILE A 158 -10.23 -6.66 -11.63
N SER A 159 -11.13 -5.74 -11.94
CA SER A 159 -10.89 -4.66 -12.91
C SER A 159 -10.11 -3.48 -12.33
N SER A 160 -9.93 -3.45 -11.01
CA SER A 160 -9.38 -2.30 -10.27
C SER A 160 -10.16 -1.00 -10.53
N GLU A 161 -11.49 -1.10 -10.65
CA GLU A 161 -12.39 0.04 -10.91
C GLU A 161 -13.26 0.39 -9.71
N ARG A 162 -13.47 -0.54 -8.80
CA ARG A 162 -14.25 -0.34 -7.57
C ARG A 162 -13.61 -1.07 -6.40
N TRP A 163 -14.04 -0.71 -5.20
CA TRP A 163 -13.71 -1.42 -3.97
C TRP A 163 -14.75 -2.51 -3.72
N ILE A 164 -14.29 -3.75 -3.48
CA ILE A 164 -15.12 -4.82 -2.92
C ILE A 164 -15.36 -4.52 -1.44
N GLU A 165 -14.28 -4.23 -0.73
CA GLU A 165 -14.31 -3.88 0.69
C GLU A 165 -13.16 -2.91 1.01
N LYS A 166 -13.36 -2.07 2.03
CA LYS A 166 -12.34 -1.14 2.50
C LYS A 166 -12.53 -0.78 3.95
N VAL A 167 -11.41 -0.72 4.68
CA VAL A 167 -11.35 -0.40 6.11
C VAL A 167 -10.41 0.76 6.35
N ASP A 168 -10.89 1.77 7.09
CA ASP A 168 -10.05 2.87 7.57
C ASP A 168 -9.22 2.39 8.77
N ILE A 169 -7.91 2.42 8.63
CA ILE A 169 -6.95 2.02 9.65
C ILE A 169 -6.17 3.21 10.21
N THR A 170 -6.59 4.44 9.89
CA THR A 170 -5.87 5.66 10.28
C THR A 170 -5.62 5.73 11.78
N GLN A 171 -6.58 5.27 12.59
CA GLN A 171 -6.48 5.29 14.05
C GLN A 171 -6.08 3.94 14.66
N SER A 172 -5.72 2.96 13.84
CA SER A 172 -5.23 1.68 14.36
C SER A 172 -3.94 1.88 15.15
N LEU A 173 -3.88 1.27 16.33
CA LEU A 173 -2.73 1.33 17.23
C LEU A 173 -1.82 0.12 17.00
N VAL A 174 -0.55 0.30 17.26
CA VAL A 174 0.39 -0.82 17.36
C VAL A 174 0.09 -1.55 18.68
N LEU A 175 -0.43 -2.76 18.57
CA LEU A 175 -0.63 -3.60 19.74
C LEU A 175 0.71 -4.24 20.10
N VAL A 176 1.27 -3.81 21.21
CA VAL A 176 2.44 -4.46 21.82
C VAL A 176 1.91 -5.65 22.63
N THR A 177 2.26 -6.85 22.23
CA THR A 177 2.07 -8.03 23.07
C THR A 177 3.23 -8.08 24.06
N ASP A 178 2.97 -7.81 25.32
CA ASP A 178 3.93 -8.12 26.38
C ASP A 178 4.28 -9.61 26.27
N LYS A 179 5.56 -9.91 26.19
CA LYS A 179 6.09 -11.28 26.22
C LYS A 179 6.19 -11.76 27.64
#